data_99d84cdd47e532209de14e79d1b15074
#
_entry.id   99d84cdd47e532209de14e79d1b15074
#
_cell.length_a   1.000
_cell.length_b   1.000
_cell.length_c   1.000
_cell.angle_alpha   90.00
_cell.angle_beta   90.00
_cell.angle_gamma   90.00
#
_symmetry.space_group_name_H-M   'P 1'
#
loop_
_entity.id
_entity.type
_entity.pdbx_description
1 polymer ?
#
loop_
_entity_poly.entity_id
_entity_poly.type
_entity_poly.pdbx_seq_one_letter_code
_entity_poly.pdbx_strand_id
1 'polypeptide(L)'
;GRSMVANLNKICETVQWYADLLDEDTVIQKRISLSLGKYLVKFDGDYDHPEERLFRELCKMRNLSDSEWDRILEVENYQLKIRLDFENFDIWRRVLIPSSCTFQRLHCVIQETFGWFDYHLHEFRLIGEPEEADHKLPLYAYPIKMRIVDGEDPEVGEYLEPDKYEVKFDTKTSLKDVFKDTDTCIYTYDFGDNWEHVITLEKVIENNNRFPVLLERNG
;
A
#
# COMPACT_ATOMS: atom_id res chain seq x y z
N GLY A 1 13.40 13.12 33.83
CA GLY A 1 14.29 12.12 33.21
C GLY A 1 13.77 10.69 33.24
N ARG A 2 13.35 10.15 34.38
CA ARG A 2 12.88 8.75 34.52
C ARG A 2 11.54 8.46 33.84
N SER A 3 10.61 9.39 33.86
CA SER A 3 9.27 9.24 33.25
C SER A 3 9.34 9.18 31.71
N MET A 4 10.29 9.87 31.12
CA MET A 4 10.51 10.00 29.69
C MET A 4 11.10 8.71 29.09
N VAL A 5 12.10 8.12 29.78
CA VAL A 5 12.69 6.83 29.38
C VAL A 5 11.69 5.68 29.49
N ALA A 6 10.84 5.68 30.52
CA ALA A 6 9.80 4.69 30.71
C ALA A 6 8.74 4.75 29.58
N ASN A 7 8.38 5.94 29.09
CA ASN A 7 7.47 6.10 27.98
C ASN A 7 8.07 5.65 26.65
N LEU A 8 9.35 5.94 26.41
CA LEU A 8 10.08 5.46 25.21
C LEU A 8 10.15 3.94 25.17
N ASN A 9 10.49 3.30 26.30
CA ASN A 9 10.54 1.85 26.38
C ASN A 9 9.18 1.24 26.10
N LYS A 10 8.11 1.79 26.66
CA LYS A 10 6.74 1.30 26.41
C LYS A 10 6.31 1.45 24.96
N ILE A 11 6.76 2.50 24.28
CA ILE A 11 6.51 2.73 22.86
C ILE A 11 7.28 1.69 22.02
N CYS A 12 8.57 1.48 22.32
CA CYS A 12 9.38 0.48 21.64
C CYS A 12 8.83 -0.94 21.88
N GLU A 13 8.40 -1.26 23.10
CA GLU A 13 7.75 -2.52 23.43
C GLU A 13 6.45 -2.72 22.66
N THR A 14 5.64 -1.67 22.50
CA THR A 14 4.39 -1.73 21.76
C THR A 14 4.64 -1.94 20.25
N VAL A 15 5.60 -1.21 19.67
CA VAL A 15 5.99 -1.37 18.27
C VAL A 15 6.57 -2.76 18.01
N GLN A 16 7.42 -3.26 18.92
CA GLN A 16 7.99 -4.61 18.83
C GLN A 16 6.91 -5.67 18.97
N TRP A 17 5.98 -5.50 19.92
CA TRP A 17 4.85 -6.42 20.08
C TRP A 17 3.98 -6.51 18.81
N TYR A 18 3.72 -5.39 18.13
CA TYR A 18 3.01 -5.38 16.86
C TYR A 18 3.83 -6.06 15.74
N ALA A 19 5.15 -5.84 15.72
CA ALA A 19 6.02 -6.49 14.75
C ALA A 19 6.06 -8.02 14.98
N ASP A 20 6.15 -8.46 16.23
CA ASP A 20 6.18 -9.89 16.60
C ASP A 20 4.83 -10.57 16.29
N LEU A 21 3.70 -9.88 16.52
CA LEU A 21 2.37 -10.37 16.14
C LEU A 21 2.20 -10.55 14.61
N LEU A 22 2.90 -9.75 13.83
CA LEU A 22 2.88 -9.85 12.37
C LEU A 22 3.66 -11.06 11.86
N ASP A 23 4.51 -11.67 12.68
CA ASP A 23 5.36 -12.82 12.28
C ASP A 23 4.74 -14.21 12.56
N GLU A 24 3.66 -14.31 13.36
CA GLU A 24 3.24 -15.60 13.90
C GLU A 24 2.04 -16.28 13.23
N ASP A 25 1.16 -15.60 12.47
CA ASP A 25 -0.03 -16.23 11.84
C ASP A 25 -0.62 -15.38 10.70
N THR A 26 -0.69 -15.97 9.50
CA THR A 26 -1.14 -15.30 8.25
C THR A 26 -2.57 -14.70 8.36
N VAL A 27 -3.49 -15.38 9.05
CA VAL A 27 -4.88 -14.90 9.20
C VAL A 27 -4.94 -13.76 10.20
N ILE A 28 -4.19 -13.86 11.29
CA ILE A 28 -4.07 -12.80 12.30
C ILE A 28 -3.37 -11.61 11.70
N GLN A 29 -2.30 -11.82 10.92
CA GLN A 29 -1.58 -10.80 10.19
C GLN A 29 -2.48 -10.02 9.23
N LYS A 30 -3.28 -10.71 8.41
CA LYS A 30 -4.24 -10.07 7.51
C LYS A 30 -5.26 -9.22 8.27
N ARG A 31 -5.81 -9.71 9.37
CA ARG A 31 -6.75 -8.96 10.21
C ARG A 31 -6.10 -7.77 10.90
N ILE A 32 -4.86 -7.91 11.36
CA ILE A 32 -4.10 -6.83 11.98
C ILE A 32 -3.70 -5.82 10.91
N SER A 33 -3.25 -6.24 9.74
CA SER A 33 -2.92 -5.36 8.62
C SER A 33 -4.14 -4.55 8.18
N LEU A 34 -5.32 -5.17 8.12
CA LEU A 34 -6.56 -4.47 7.81
C LEU A 34 -6.95 -3.48 8.90
N SER A 35 -6.81 -3.87 10.17
CA SER A 35 -7.07 -2.98 11.31
C SER A 35 -6.07 -1.83 11.36
N LEU A 36 -4.78 -2.09 11.10
CA LEU A 36 -3.76 -1.06 10.97
C LEU A 36 -4.00 -0.21 9.73
N GLY A 37 -4.47 -0.79 8.62
CA GLY A 37 -4.90 -0.07 7.42
C GLY A 37 -5.93 1.00 7.74
N LYS A 38 -6.95 0.66 8.53
CA LYS A 38 -7.97 1.61 9.02
C LYS A 38 -7.39 2.79 9.78
N TYR A 39 -6.33 2.56 10.53
CA TYR A 39 -5.66 3.58 11.32
C TYR A 39 -4.55 4.31 10.55
N LEU A 40 -4.11 3.79 9.41
CA LEU A 40 -2.97 4.28 8.66
C LEU A 40 -3.34 5.04 7.37
N VAL A 41 -4.63 5.07 7.02
CA VAL A 41 -5.15 5.92 5.94
C VAL A 41 -5.83 7.13 6.57
N LYS A 42 -5.31 8.31 6.31
CA LYS A 42 -5.99 9.55 6.70
C LYS A 42 -7.21 9.76 5.79
N PHE A 43 -8.38 9.79 6.41
CA PHE A 43 -9.58 10.26 5.78
C PHE A 43 -9.71 11.77 6.01
N ASP A 44 -10.26 12.45 5.01
CA ASP A 44 -10.39 13.90 4.93
C ASP A 44 -10.69 14.58 6.28
N GLY A 45 -9.74 15.35 6.75
CA GLY A 45 -9.90 16.48 7.66
C GLY A 45 -9.69 16.25 9.14
N ASP A 46 -9.87 15.09 9.76
CA ASP A 46 -9.97 15.10 11.23
C ASP A 46 -9.53 13.84 12.00
N TYR A 47 -8.84 12.90 11.38
CA TYR A 47 -8.42 11.70 12.10
C TYR A 47 -6.97 11.81 12.59
N ASP A 48 -6.80 12.00 13.90
CA ASP A 48 -5.49 12.00 14.58
C ASP A 48 -4.97 10.55 14.66
N HIS A 49 -4.13 10.19 13.72
CA HIS A 49 -3.59 8.85 13.58
C HIS A 49 -2.72 8.51 14.79
N PRO A 50 -2.92 7.36 15.50
CA PRO A 50 -2.13 7.01 16.67
C PRO A 50 -0.62 7.02 16.42
N GLU A 51 -0.20 6.56 15.23
CA GLU A 51 1.21 6.52 14.84
C GLU A 51 1.76 7.90 14.51
N GLU A 52 0.97 8.78 13.90
CA GLU A 52 1.36 10.17 13.69
C GLU A 52 1.51 10.90 15.02
N ARG A 53 0.60 10.67 15.96
CA ARG A 53 0.72 11.20 17.31
C ARG A 53 1.97 10.68 18.01
N LEU A 54 2.20 9.37 17.94
CA LEU A 54 3.40 8.74 18.47
C LEU A 54 4.67 9.35 17.87
N PHE A 55 4.68 9.49 16.57
CA PHE A 55 5.79 10.08 15.84
C PHE A 55 6.02 11.56 16.25
N ARG A 56 4.96 12.36 16.35
CA ARG A 56 5.04 13.75 16.84
C ARG A 56 5.57 13.82 18.27
N GLU A 57 5.18 12.90 19.15
CA GLU A 57 5.73 12.84 20.50
C GLU A 57 7.22 12.48 20.52
N LEU A 58 7.66 11.53 19.69
CA LEU A 58 9.08 11.23 19.51
C LEU A 58 9.86 12.46 19.03
N CYS A 59 9.28 13.24 18.14
CA CYS A 59 9.84 14.50 17.64
C CYS A 59 10.03 15.51 18.77
N LYS A 60 9.00 15.77 19.53
CA LYS A 60 9.05 16.69 20.70
C LYS A 60 10.09 16.25 21.73
N MET A 61 10.26 14.94 21.93
CA MET A 61 11.21 14.39 22.89
C MET A 61 12.67 14.64 22.51
N ARG A 62 12.96 14.92 21.24
CA ARG A 62 14.31 15.23 20.72
C ARG A 62 14.60 16.73 20.67
N ASN A 63 13.71 17.59 21.16
CA ASN A 63 13.81 19.05 21.12
C ASN A 63 14.08 19.63 19.71
N LEU A 64 13.56 18.97 18.68
CA LEU A 64 13.64 19.47 17.31
C LEU A 64 12.44 20.37 17.04
N SER A 65 12.68 21.48 16.37
CA SER A 65 11.62 22.35 15.87
C SER A 65 10.86 21.69 14.73
N ASP A 66 9.60 22.06 14.51
CA ASP A 66 8.80 21.53 13.41
C ASP A 66 9.50 21.71 12.04
N SER A 67 10.19 22.83 11.84
CA SER A 67 10.94 23.10 10.61
C SER A 67 12.19 22.23 10.44
N GLU A 68 12.87 21.84 11.52
CA GLU A 68 13.99 20.90 11.47
C GLU A 68 13.51 19.49 11.16
N TRP A 69 12.36 19.12 11.70
CA TRP A 69 11.73 17.87 11.39
C TRP A 69 11.27 17.79 9.94
N ASP A 70 10.61 18.79 9.43
CA ASP A 70 10.15 18.85 8.04
C ASP A 70 11.32 18.63 7.06
N ARG A 71 12.50 19.19 7.36
CA ARG A 71 13.72 19.02 6.54
C ARG A 71 14.37 17.64 6.65
N ILE A 72 14.36 17.03 7.85
CA ILE A 72 14.99 15.71 8.08
C ILE A 72 14.09 14.59 7.57
N LEU A 73 12.81 14.87 7.44
CA LEU A 73 11.77 13.86 7.23
C LEU A 73 11.12 13.97 5.86
N GLU A 74 11.64 14.79 4.95
CA GLU A 74 11.22 14.72 3.56
C GLU A 74 11.38 13.31 3.05
N VAL A 75 10.28 12.75 2.59
CA VAL A 75 10.23 11.43 1.95
C VAL A 75 9.52 11.57 0.64
N GLU A 76 9.96 10.76 -0.31
CA GLU A 76 9.30 10.65 -1.59
C GLU A 76 7.95 9.98 -1.40
N ASN A 77 6.90 10.65 -1.84
CA ASN A 77 5.53 10.17 -1.85
C ASN A 77 5.00 10.03 -3.27
N TYR A 78 4.19 9.04 -3.51
CA TYR A 78 3.47 8.83 -4.74
C TYR A 78 2.01 9.24 -4.58
N GLN A 79 1.53 10.10 -5.49
CA GLN A 79 0.11 10.30 -5.66
C GLN A 79 -0.40 9.27 -6.65
N LEU A 80 -1.16 8.31 -6.17
CA LEU A 80 -1.72 7.24 -6.97
C LEU A 80 -3.21 7.47 -7.18
N LYS A 81 -3.68 7.29 -8.42
CA LYS A 81 -5.09 7.13 -8.72
C LYS A 81 -5.40 5.65 -8.91
N ILE A 82 -6.33 5.13 -8.15
CA ILE A 82 -6.78 3.74 -8.15
C ILE A 82 -8.20 3.73 -8.67
N ARG A 83 -8.42 3.26 -9.89
CA ARG A 83 -9.72 3.23 -10.56
C ARG A 83 -10.19 1.79 -10.73
N LEU A 84 -11.36 1.49 -10.22
CA LEU A 84 -12.03 0.20 -10.46
C LEU A 84 -12.40 0.11 -11.95
N ASP A 85 -11.97 -0.95 -12.62
CA ASP A 85 -12.28 -1.19 -14.02
C ASP A 85 -13.63 -1.93 -14.14
N PHE A 86 -14.70 -1.14 -14.03
CA PHE A 86 -16.06 -1.64 -14.07
C PHE A 86 -16.87 -0.81 -15.06
N GLU A 87 -17.50 -1.48 -16.02
CA GLU A 87 -18.26 -0.80 -17.08
C GLU A 87 -19.37 0.09 -16.50
N ASN A 88 -19.49 1.28 -17.06
CA ASN A 88 -20.52 2.28 -16.72
C ASN A 88 -20.40 2.91 -15.32
N PHE A 89 -19.34 2.64 -14.56
CA PHE A 89 -19.10 3.27 -13.27
C PHE A 89 -17.73 3.94 -13.23
N ASP A 90 -17.68 5.17 -12.78
CA ASP A 90 -16.43 5.90 -12.56
C ASP A 90 -16.11 5.89 -11.05
N ILE A 91 -15.66 4.74 -10.55
CA ILE A 91 -15.33 4.54 -9.14
C ILE A 91 -13.82 4.59 -9.01
N TRP A 92 -13.29 5.53 -8.20
CA TRP A 92 -11.86 5.65 -7.98
C TRP A 92 -11.51 6.27 -6.63
N ARG A 93 -10.26 6.07 -6.25
CA ARG A 93 -9.62 6.67 -5.08
C ARG A 93 -8.32 7.34 -5.52
N ARG A 94 -8.02 8.51 -4.95
CA ARG A 94 -6.71 9.16 -5.08
C ARG A 94 -6.05 9.17 -3.74
N VAL A 95 -4.88 8.57 -3.63
CA VAL A 95 -4.13 8.43 -2.38
C VAL A 95 -2.74 9.02 -2.51
N LEU A 96 -2.23 9.57 -1.42
CA LEU A 96 -0.82 9.91 -1.25
C LEU A 96 -0.20 8.83 -0.36
N ILE A 97 0.89 8.22 -0.79
CA ILE A 97 1.54 7.11 -0.08
C ILE A 97 3.06 7.21 -0.21
N PRO A 98 3.85 7.01 0.89
CA PRO A 98 5.30 6.97 0.78
C PRO A 98 5.78 5.91 -0.22
N SER A 99 6.73 6.28 -1.08
CA SER A 99 7.26 5.38 -2.12
C SER A 99 7.95 4.14 -1.56
N SER A 100 8.42 4.22 -0.32
CA SER A 100 9.03 3.11 0.42
C SER A 100 8.02 2.09 0.96
N CYS A 101 6.72 2.38 0.92
CA CYS A 101 5.70 1.40 1.30
C CYS A 101 5.75 0.18 0.38
N THR A 102 5.43 -0.98 0.95
CA THR A 102 5.32 -2.24 0.20
C THR A 102 4.00 -2.34 -0.57
N PHE A 103 3.91 -3.25 -1.51
CA PHE A 103 2.66 -3.57 -2.21
C PHE A 103 1.62 -4.17 -1.27
N GLN A 104 2.02 -4.93 -0.25
CA GLN A 104 1.11 -5.35 0.82
C GLN A 104 0.47 -4.14 1.51
N ARG A 105 1.26 -3.09 1.76
CA ARG A 105 0.72 -1.85 2.34
C ARG A 105 -0.28 -1.17 1.40
N LEU A 106 0.02 -1.13 0.11
CA LEU A 106 -0.91 -0.60 -0.90
C LEU A 106 -2.20 -1.43 -0.96
N HIS A 107 -2.10 -2.76 -0.87
CA HIS A 107 -3.27 -3.63 -0.75
C HIS A 107 -4.16 -3.24 0.44
N CYS A 108 -3.60 -3.08 1.64
CA CYS A 108 -4.36 -2.63 2.81
C CYS A 108 -5.05 -1.27 2.58
N VAL A 109 -4.38 -0.33 1.92
CA VAL A 109 -4.95 0.98 1.56
C VAL A 109 -6.12 0.83 0.60
N ILE A 110 -6.02 -0.04 -0.39
CA ILE A 110 -7.11 -0.32 -1.34
C ILE A 110 -8.30 -0.93 -0.60
N GLN A 111 -8.08 -1.98 0.20
CA GLN A 111 -9.12 -2.63 0.98
C GLN A 111 -9.88 -1.63 1.86
N GLU A 112 -9.16 -0.78 2.58
CA GLU A 112 -9.75 0.23 3.47
C GLU A 112 -10.54 1.29 2.68
N THR A 113 -9.96 1.82 1.61
CA THR A 113 -10.57 2.95 0.88
C THR A 113 -11.76 2.54 0.00
N PHE A 114 -11.81 1.29 -0.44
CA PHE A 114 -12.97 0.73 -1.16
C PHE A 114 -13.98 0.05 -0.22
N GLY A 115 -13.65 -0.13 1.07
CA GLY A 115 -14.54 -0.72 2.08
C GLY A 115 -14.62 -2.24 1.98
N TRP A 116 -13.56 -2.90 1.53
CA TRP A 116 -13.48 -4.34 1.44
C TRP A 116 -12.89 -4.98 2.70
N PHE A 117 -13.01 -6.31 2.85
CA PHE A 117 -12.74 -7.01 4.10
C PHE A 117 -11.57 -8.00 4.02
N ASP A 118 -10.86 -8.03 2.89
CA ASP A 118 -9.68 -8.90 2.67
C ASP A 118 -9.96 -10.39 2.95
N TYR A 119 -11.02 -10.91 2.33
CA TYR A 119 -11.39 -12.32 2.44
C TYR A 119 -10.92 -13.18 1.27
N HIS A 120 -10.36 -12.56 0.23
CA HIS A 120 -9.99 -13.19 -1.02
C HIS A 120 -8.55 -12.89 -1.39
N LEU A 121 -7.99 -13.73 -2.26
CA LEU A 121 -6.66 -13.53 -2.83
C LEU A 121 -6.57 -12.25 -3.65
N HIS A 122 -5.37 -11.73 -3.73
CA HIS A 122 -5.06 -10.55 -4.54
C HIS A 122 -3.72 -10.68 -5.25
N GLU A 123 -3.54 -9.89 -6.28
CA GLU A 123 -2.25 -9.71 -6.93
C GLU A 123 -2.12 -8.32 -7.53
N PHE A 124 -0.88 -7.91 -7.79
CA PHE A 124 -0.57 -6.80 -8.65
C PHE A 124 0.15 -7.32 -9.90
N ARG A 125 -0.19 -6.75 -11.07
CA ARG A 125 0.41 -7.13 -12.35
C ARG A 125 0.99 -5.92 -13.06
N LEU A 126 2.20 -6.06 -13.57
CA LEU A 126 2.73 -5.18 -14.59
C LEU A 126 2.45 -5.81 -15.94
N ILE A 127 1.78 -5.08 -16.80
CA ILE A 127 1.43 -5.52 -18.14
C ILE A 127 2.39 -4.92 -19.17
N GLY A 128 2.59 -5.63 -20.25
CA GLY A 128 3.36 -5.18 -21.41
C GLY A 128 2.46 -4.56 -22.46
N GLU A 129 3.08 -4.04 -23.52
CA GLU A 129 2.36 -3.67 -24.72
C GLU A 129 1.90 -4.94 -25.43
N PRO A 130 0.68 -4.96 -25.99
CA PRO A 130 0.22 -6.07 -26.82
C PRO A 130 1.04 -6.15 -28.10
N GLU A 131 1.27 -7.35 -28.60
CA GLU A 131 2.03 -7.57 -29.86
C GLU A 131 1.33 -6.95 -31.07
N GLU A 132 0.03 -6.87 -31.05
CA GLU A 132 -0.78 -6.20 -32.09
C GLU A 132 -1.44 -4.96 -31.48
N ALA A 133 -1.17 -3.80 -32.09
CA ALA A 133 -1.67 -2.50 -31.64
C ALA A 133 -3.17 -2.30 -31.92
N ASP A 134 -4.01 -3.28 -31.66
CA ASP A 134 -5.45 -3.17 -31.88
C ASP A 134 -6.21 -2.98 -30.56
N HIS A 135 -6.58 -1.75 -30.39
CA HIS A 135 -7.62 -1.09 -29.61
C HIS A 135 -8.31 -1.87 -28.49
N LYS A 136 -7.98 -1.50 -27.22
CA LYS A 136 -8.73 -1.81 -26.02
C LYS A 136 -9.01 -3.29 -25.77
N LEU A 137 -7.95 -4.05 -25.67
CA LEU A 137 -8.04 -5.37 -25.10
C LEU A 137 -8.45 -5.25 -23.60
N PRO A 138 -9.26 -6.17 -23.10
CA PRO A 138 -9.50 -6.23 -21.66
C PRO A 138 -8.16 -6.48 -20.92
N LEU A 139 -8.05 -6.00 -19.68
CA LEU A 139 -6.79 -6.00 -18.92
C LEU A 139 -6.14 -7.38 -18.80
N TYR A 140 -6.95 -8.44 -18.74
CA TYR A 140 -6.47 -9.82 -18.67
C TYR A 140 -5.79 -10.33 -19.96
N ALA A 141 -6.00 -9.66 -21.10
CA ALA A 141 -5.44 -10.07 -22.38
C ALA A 141 -4.06 -9.46 -22.69
N TYR A 142 -3.59 -8.54 -21.86
CA TYR A 142 -2.26 -7.97 -22.00
C TYR A 142 -1.18 -8.95 -21.51
N PRO A 143 -0.01 -9.02 -22.18
CA PRO A 143 1.08 -9.86 -21.71
C PRO A 143 1.56 -9.41 -20.33
N ILE A 144 1.74 -10.37 -19.43
CA ILE A 144 2.21 -10.11 -18.06
C ILE A 144 3.73 -10.06 -18.08
N LYS A 145 4.32 -8.98 -17.56
CA LYS A 145 5.76 -8.82 -17.34
C LYS A 145 6.16 -9.25 -15.94
N MET A 146 5.32 -8.91 -14.95
CA MET A 146 5.59 -9.19 -13.54
C MET A 146 4.28 -9.44 -12.80
N ARG A 147 4.31 -10.38 -11.86
CA ARG A 147 3.29 -10.54 -10.82
C ARG A 147 3.90 -10.28 -9.46
N ILE A 148 3.19 -9.51 -8.64
CA ILE A 148 3.51 -9.26 -7.23
C ILE A 148 2.35 -9.85 -6.44
N VAL A 149 2.63 -10.89 -5.67
CA VAL A 149 1.63 -11.75 -5.05
C VAL A 149 1.81 -11.80 -3.54
N ASP A 150 0.77 -12.21 -2.83
CA ASP A 150 0.85 -12.53 -1.41
C ASP A 150 1.78 -13.75 -1.21
N GLY A 151 2.99 -13.49 -0.78
CA GLY A 151 4.01 -14.53 -0.61
C GLY A 151 3.78 -15.45 0.58
N GLU A 152 2.80 -15.16 1.42
CA GLU A 152 2.46 -15.93 2.60
C GLU A 152 1.32 -16.91 2.33
N ASP A 153 0.62 -16.77 1.19
CA ASP A 153 -0.46 -17.67 0.82
C ASP A 153 0.06 -18.90 0.06
N PRO A 154 -0.09 -20.11 0.60
CA PRO A 154 0.40 -21.34 -0.04
C PRO A 154 -0.31 -21.67 -1.37
N GLU A 155 -1.54 -21.18 -1.59
CA GLU A 155 -2.30 -21.43 -2.82
C GLU A 155 -1.76 -20.61 -4.00
N VAL A 156 -1.10 -19.50 -3.73
CA VAL A 156 -0.53 -18.63 -4.78
C VAL A 156 0.50 -19.37 -5.62
N GLY A 157 1.28 -20.26 -5.02
CA GLY A 157 2.32 -21.03 -5.73
C GLY A 157 1.79 -21.92 -6.87
N GLU A 158 0.53 -22.36 -6.79
CA GLU A 158 -0.08 -23.26 -7.77
C GLU A 158 -0.41 -22.56 -9.11
N TYR A 159 -0.53 -21.24 -9.10
CA TYR A 159 -0.93 -20.43 -10.26
C TYR A 159 0.22 -19.66 -10.89
N LEU A 160 1.44 -19.78 -10.37
CA LEU A 160 2.58 -19.02 -10.85
C LEU A 160 3.31 -19.75 -11.95
N GLU A 161 3.70 -18.99 -12.98
CA GLU A 161 4.51 -19.47 -14.10
C GLU A 161 5.81 -18.64 -14.21
N PRO A 162 6.79 -18.85 -13.28
CA PRO A 162 7.97 -18.02 -13.19
C PRO A 162 8.86 -18.08 -14.45
N ASP A 163 8.65 -19.04 -15.32
CA ASP A 163 9.31 -19.13 -16.62
C ASP A 163 8.75 -18.14 -17.64
N LYS A 164 7.55 -17.58 -17.40
CA LYS A 164 6.86 -16.67 -18.33
C LYS A 164 6.94 -15.20 -17.91
N TYR A 165 7.05 -14.92 -16.62
CA TYR A 165 7.08 -13.57 -16.07
C TYR A 165 7.83 -13.52 -14.74
N GLU A 166 8.29 -12.34 -14.37
CA GLU A 166 8.91 -12.13 -13.06
C GLU A 166 7.88 -12.25 -11.94
N VAL A 167 8.25 -12.93 -10.84
CA VAL A 167 7.43 -13.07 -9.64
C VAL A 167 8.10 -12.39 -8.47
N LYS A 168 7.37 -11.54 -7.78
CA LYS A 168 7.79 -10.88 -6.53
C LYS A 168 6.73 -11.07 -5.45
N PHE A 169 7.15 -10.86 -4.20
CA PHE A 169 6.26 -10.91 -3.06
C PHE A 169 5.92 -9.50 -2.59
N ASP A 170 4.64 -9.27 -2.33
CA ASP A 170 4.09 -7.97 -1.94
C ASP A 170 4.68 -7.44 -0.63
N THR A 171 4.99 -8.32 0.33
CA THR A 171 5.64 -7.99 1.61
C THR A 171 7.08 -7.47 1.45
N LYS A 172 7.75 -7.81 0.36
CA LYS A 172 9.18 -7.52 0.12
C LYS A 172 9.44 -6.53 -1.00
N THR A 173 8.41 -6.16 -1.75
CA THR A 173 8.52 -5.27 -2.91
C THR A 173 7.97 -3.90 -2.55
N SER A 174 8.82 -2.87 -2.61
CA SER A 174 8.38 -1.49 -2.39
C SER A 174 7.75 -0.90 -3.65
N LEU A 175 6.91 0.11 -3.48
CA LEU A 175 6.32 0.84 -4.61
C LEU A 175 7.41 1.46 -5.49
N LYS A 176 8.46 1.98 -4.87
CA LYS A 176 9.61 2.58 -5.56
C LYS A 176 10.34 1.58 -6.48
N ASP A 177 10.44 0.31 -6.07
CA ASP A 177 11.11 -0.72 -6.87
C ASP A 177 10.42 -0.97 -8.21
N VAL A 178 9.14 -0.65 -8.29
CA VAL A 178 8.30 -0.89 -9.45
C VAL A 178 8.00 0.40 -10.21
N PHE A 179 7.51 1.41 -9.54
CA PHE A 179 7.09 2.67 -10.19
C PHE A 179 8.24 3.55 -10.71
N LYS A 180 9.49 3.17 -10.47
CA LYS A 180 10.64 3.80 -11.14
C LYS A 180 10.71 3.50 -12.65
N ASP A 181 10.11 2.37 -13.08
CA ASP A 181 10.19 1.86 -14.45
C ASP A 181 8.83 1.88 -15.18
N THR A 182 7.74 2.20 -14.47
CA THR A 182 6.38 2.29 -15.01
C THR A 182 5.54 3.27 -14.21
N ASP A 183 4.52 3.81 -14.81
CA ASP A 183 3.50 4.64 -14.15
C ASP A 183 2.17 3.90 -13.90
N THR A 184 2.06 2.65 -14.34
CA THR A 184 0.80 1.90 -14.29
C THR A 184 1.00 0.49 -13.76
N CYS A 185 0.08 0.06 -12.92
CA CYS A 185 0.00 -1.29 -12.36
C CYS A 185 -1.48 -1.70 -12.28
N ILE A 186 -1.76 -2.98 -12.50
CA ILE A 186 -3.10 -3.55 -12.33
C ILE A 186 -3.16 -4.27 -10.99
N TYR A 187 -4.17 -3.99 -10.20
CA TYR A 187 -4.49 -4.73 -8.99
C TYR A 187 -5.76 -5.54 -9.21
N THR A 188 -5.70 -6.83 -8.92
CA THR A 188 -6.85 -7.74 -8.97
C THR A 188 -7.14 -8.26 -7.58
N TYR A 189 -8.38 -8.18 -7.17
CA TYR A 189 -8.89 -8.71 -5.91
C TYR A 189 -10.02 -9.69 -6.20
N ASP A 190 -10.06 -10.81 -5.48
CA ASP A 190 -11.00 -11.90 -5.67
C ASP A 190 -10.94 -12.50 -7.08
N PHE A 191 -10.14 -13.57 -7.24
CA PHE A 191 -9.95 -14.22 -8.55
C PHE A 191 -11.21 -14.91 -9.08
N GLY A 192 -12.25 -15.06 -8.25
CA GLY A 192 -13.57 -15.55 -8.67
C GLY A 192 -14.39 -14.47 -9.36
N ASP A 193 -14.49 -13.29 -8.75
CA ASP A 193 -15.24 -12.14 -9.26
C ASP A 193 -14.38 -11.20 -10.11
N ASN A 194 -13.06 -11.29 -9.97
CA ASN A 194 -12.06 -10.57 -10.77
C ASN A 194 -12.21 -9.04 -10.71
N TRP A 195 -12.21 -8.47 -9.50
CA TRP A 195 -12.25 -7.02 -9.32
C TRP A 195 -10.93 -6.36 -9.70
N GLU A 196 -10.83 -5.94 -10.95
CA GLU A 196 -9.64 -5.29 -11.51
C GLU A 196 -9.63 -3.78 -11.24
N HIS A 197 -8.46 -3.27 -10.87
CA HIS A 197 -8.22 -1.83 -10.67
C HIS A 197 -7.00 -1.40 -11.45
N VAL A 198 -7.11 -0.30 -12.14
CA VAL A 198 -5.96 0.40 -12.74
C VAL A 198 -5.40 1.37 -11.72
N ILE A 199 -4.15 1.17 -11.35
CA ILE A 199 -3.38 2.06 -10.48
C ILE A 199 -2.45 2.88 -11.35
N THR A 200 -2.57 4.19 -11.27
CA THR A 200 -1.74 5.13 -12.05
C THR A 200 -0.96 6.04 -11.11
N LEU A 201 0.34 6.12 -11.30
CA LEU A 201 1.20 7.11 -10.66
C LEU A 201 0.97 8.47 -11.35
N GLU A 202 0.26 9.37 -10.67
CA GLU A 202 -0.03 10.71 -11.21
C GLU A 202 1.10 11.71 -10.93
N LYS A 203 1.73 11.61 -9.76
CA LYS A 203 2.77 12.55 -9.30
C LYS A 203 3.73 11.90 -8.33
N VAL A 204 4.97 12.38 -8.37
CA VAL A 204 5.97 12.17 -7.32
C VAL A 204 6.10 13.47 -6.52
N ILE A 205 5.98 13.40 -5.21
CA ILE A 205 5.94 14.57 -4.31
C ILE A 205 6.89 14.30 -3.14
N GLU A 206 7.83 15.20 -2.93
CA GLU A 206 8.68 15.18 -1.74
C GLU A 206 8.03 16.04 -0.65
N ASN A 207 7.73 15.44 0.47
CA ASN A 207 7.20 16.13 1.65
C ASN A 207 7.42 15.28 2.92
N ASN A 208 6.92 15.75 4.05
CA ASN A 208 7.03 15.04 5.33
C ASN A 208 5.92 14.05 5.61
N ASN A 209 5.07 13.74 4.65
CA ASN A 209 4.01 12.78 4.82
C ASN A 209 4.55 11.35 4.89
N ARG A 210 4.31 10.66 5.98
CA ARG A 210 4.85 9.32 6.26
C ARG A 210 3.80 8.22 6.24
N PHE A 211 2.55 8.58 6.03
CA PHE A 211 1.42 7.65 6.09
C PHE A 211 0.56 7.79 4.85
N PRO A 212 -0.10 6.71 4.41
CA PRO A 212 -1.09 6.81 3.36
C PRO A 212 -2.20 7.81 3.72
N VAL A 213 -2.58 8.66 2.78
CA VAL A 213 -3.66 9.65 2.91
C VAL A 213 -4.62 9.50 1.75
N LEU A 214 -5.90 9.34 2.03
CA LEU A 214 -6.94 9.45 1.01
C LEU A 214 -7.15 10.93 0.69
N LEU A 215 -6.81 11.34 -0.54
CA LEU A 215 -6.95 12.74 -1.00
C LEU A 215 -8.33 13.01 -1.56
N GLU A 216 -8.81 12.12 -2.41
CA GLU A 216 -10.09 12.25 -3.10
C GLU A 216 -10.70 10.89 -3.39
N ARG A 217 -12.01 10.86 -3.58
CA ARG A 217 -12.74 9.66 -4.00
C ARG A 217 -13.94 10.02 -4.87
N ASN A 218 -14.34 9.08 -5.70
CA ASN A 218 -15.58 9.10 -6.47
C ASN A 218 -16.24 7.72 -6.41
N GLY A 219 -17.54 7.66 -6.15
CA GLY A 219 -18.28 6.41 -5.97
C GLY A 219 -18.21 5.80 -4.57
#